data_f9d78f72543e98d61506243e2da33f31
#
_entry.id   f9d78f72543e98d61506243e2da33f31
#
_cell.length_a   1.000
_cell.length_b   1.000
_cell.length_c   1.000
_cell.angle_alpha   90.00
_cell.angle_beta   90.00
_cell.angle_gamma   90.00
#
_symmetry.space_group_name_H-M   'P 1'
#
loop_
_entity.id
_entity.type
_entity.pdbx_description
1 polymer ?
#
loop_
_entity_poly.entity_id
_entity_poly.type
_entity_poly.pdbx_seq_one_letter_code
_entity_poly.pdbx_strand_id
1 'polypeptide(L)'
;FLLARGHRQWVNGWERFVSAPIRRALGSLCYQVSFSVMEVLYVLAVILAAAYVVWSIAAVVRAGGRRKRRAYSAVLGAVCAGLSVCAATCLLWGVCYYTDTFQDRSGIRAEEVSLSDLTAVTAWFGSNLAETADQVPRDENGLFDVSLDDIFAESTDIYEGAEDLFPFLAFEDRVPKRMFFSRVM
;
A
#
# COMPACT_ATOMS: atom_id res chain seq x y z
N PHE A 1 -18.78 1.04 3.95
CA PHE A 1 -18.27 -0.27 3.51
C PHE A 1 -19.42 -1.24 3.19
N LEU A 2 -20.31 -1.56 4.14
CA LEU A 2 -21.44 -2.47 3.90
C LEU A 2 -22.37 -2.00 2.78
N LEU A 3 -22.60 -0.69 2.66
CA LEU A 3 -23.40 -0.11 1.57
C LEU A 3 -22.67 -0.15 0.22
N ALA A 4 -21.35 -0.05 0.20
CA ALA A 4 -20.55 -0.10 -1.03
C ALA A 4 -20.60 -1.46 -1.72
N ARG A 5 -20.76 -2.55 -0.96
CA ARG A 5 -20.79 -3.93 -1.47
C ARG A 5 -21.90 -4.19 -2.49
N GLY A 6 -23.01 -3.44 -2.43
CA GLY A 6 -24.16 -3.58 -3.32
C GLY A 6 -24.19 -2.58 -4.51
N HIS A 7 -23.30 -1.58 -4.55
CA HIS A 7 -23.38 -0.48 -5.51
C HIS A 7 -22.06 -0.23 -6.24
N ARG A 8 -21.60 -1.18 -7.04
CA ARG A 8 -20.34 -1.09 -7.81
C ARG A 8 -20.19 0.20 -8.60
N GLN A 9 -21.24 0.64 -9.29
CA GLN A 9 -21.18 1.88 -10.09
C GLN A 9 -20.88 3.11 -9.25
N TRP A 10 -21.45 3.21 -8.06
CA TRP A 10 -21.18 4.30 -7.13
C TRP A 10 -19.72 4.25 -6.62
N VAL A 11 -19.25 3.04 -6.30
CA VAL A 11 -17.87 2.81 -5.84
C VAL A 11 -16.85 3.14 -6.92
N ASN A 12 -17.09 2.73 -8.17
CA ASN A 12 -16.26 3.09 -9.33
C ASN A 12 -16.24 4.60 -9.56
N GLY A 13 -17.38 5.28 -9.39
CA GLY A 13 -17.46 6.73 -9.45
C GLY A 13 -16.64 7.40 -8.36
N TRP A 14 -16.77 6.94 -7.12
CA TRP A 14 -15.98 7.43 -5.99
C TRP A 14 -14.48 7.24 -6.23
N GLU A 15 -14.08 6.05 -6.66
CA GLU A 15 -12.68 5.77 -6.99
C GLU A 15 -12.15 6.71 -8.07
N ARG A 16 -12.87 6.85 -9.17
CA ARG A 16 -12.45 7.66 -10.31
C ARG A 16 -12.36 9.15 -10.00
N PHE A 17 -13.32 9.70 -9.25
CA PHE A 17 -13.45 11.16 -9.07
C PHE A 17 -12.89 11.66 -7.73
N VAL A 18 -12.71 10.78 -6.74
CA VAL A 18 -12.27 11.18 -5.39
C VAL A 18 -10.98 10.48 -5.00
N SER A 19 -11.00 9.15 -4.87
CA SER A 19 -9.86 8.42 -4.30
C SER A 19 -8.62 8.45 -5.21
N ALA A 20 -8.78 8.19 -6.51
CA ALA A 20 -7.66 8.16 -7.45
C ALA A 20 -6.98 9.54 -7.61
N PRO A 21 -7.71 10.66 -7.78
CA PRO A 21 -7.10 11.99 -7.84
C PRO A 21 -6.35 12.36 -6.57
N ILE A 22 -6.93 12.06 -5.39
CA ILE A 22 -6.27 12.33 -4.10
C ILE A 22 -4.99 11.50 -3.97
N ARG A 23 -5.03 10.20 -4.29
CA ARG A 23 -3.85 9.35 -4.23
C ARG A 23 -2.76 9.79 -5.21
N ARG A 24 -3.14 10.20 -6.43
CA ARG A 24 -2.19 10.75 -7.41
C ARG A 24 -1.54 12.03 -6.89
N ALA A 25 -2.32 12.96 -6.35
CA ALA A 25 -1.80 14.19 -5.78
C ALA A 25 -0.86 13.93 -4.59
N LEU A 26 -1.24 13.03 -3.66
CA LEU A 26 -0.38 12.62 -2.55
C LEU A 26 0.89 11.93 -3.05
N GLY A 27 0.78 11.03 -4.03
CA GLY A 27 1.91 10.39 -4.67
C GLY A 27 2.86 11.41 -5.29
N SER A 28 2.35 12.34 -6.07
CA SER A 28 3.13 13.41 -6.69
C SER A 28 3.88 14.26 -5.67
N LEU A 29 3.24 14.65 -4.56
CA LEU A 29 3.89 15.35 -3.45
C LEU A 29 5.01 14.50 -2.81
N CYS A 30 4.73 13.22 -2.57
CA CYS A 30 5.72 12.31 -1.99
C CYS A 30 6.94 12.13 -2.89
N TYR A 31 6.78 12.23 -4.21
CA TYR A 31 7.89 12.08 -5.16
C TYR A 31 8.82 13.29 -5.25
N GLN A 32 8.43 14.46 -4.77
CA GLN A 32 9.29 15.66 -4.75
C GLN A 32 10.48 15.53 -3.80
N VAL A 33 10.47 14.57 -2.89
CA VAL A 33 11.56 14.32 -1.94
C VAL A 33 12.26 13.01 -2.27
N SER A 34 13.56 12.92 -2.00
CA SER A 34 14.40 11.74 -2.31
C SER A 34 14.27 10.59 -1.30
N PHE A 35 13.66 10.84 -0.15
CA PHE A 35 13.49 9.83 0.91
C PHE A 35 12.07 9.26 0.95
N SER A 36 11.90 8.16 1.67
CA SER A 36 10.58 7.54 1.88
C SER A 36 9.74 8.35 2.86
N VAL A 37 8.74 9.07 2.34
CA VAL A 37 7.79 9.86 3.16
C VAL A 37 7.02 8.96 4.14
N MET A 38 6.77 7.71 3.77
CA MET A 38 6.06 6.75 4.62
C MET A 38 6.83 6.48 5.91
N GLU A 39 8.16 6.29 5.83
CA GLU A 39 9.00 6.08 7.02
C GLU A 39 8.97 7.30 7.96
N VAL A 40 9.06 8.51 7.39
CA VAL A 40 8.96 9.74 8.17
C VAL A 40 7.59 9.85 8.85
N LEU A 41 6.51 9.51 8.14
CA LEU A 41 5.16 9.51 8.73
C LEU A 41 5.01 8.48 9.85
N TYR A 42 5.61 7.30 9.73
CA TYR A 42 5.60 6.31 10.83
C TYR A 42 6.35 6.82 12.06
N VAL A 43 7.56 7.35 11.88
CA VAL A 43 8.32 7.92 13.00
C VAL A 43 7.55 9.07 13.65
N LEU A 44 6.98 9.97 12.84
CA LEU A 44 6.17 11.07 13.33
C LEU A 44 4.93 10.58 14.08
N ALA A 45 4.24 9.56 13.57
CA ALA A 45 3.07 8.98 14.24
C ALA A 45 3.42 8.39 15.61
N VAL A 46 4.57 7.69 15.71
CA VAL A 46 5.06 7.15 17.00
C VAL A 46 5.37 8.28 17.97
N ILE A 47 6.08 9.33 17.52
CA ILE A 47 6.41 10.50 18.35
C ILE A 47 5.14 11.20 18.84
N LEU A 48 4.17 11.44 17.95
CA LEU A 48 2.90 12.07 18.30
C LEU A 48 2.08 11.21 19.26
N ALA A 49 2.05 9.91 19.07
CA ALA A 49 1.38 8.99 19.99
C ALA A 49 2.02 9.02 21.39
N ALA A 50 3.36 8.96 21.46
CA ALA A 50 4.09 9.07 22.74
C ALA A 50 3.84 10.43 23.40
N ALA A 51 3.93 11.52 22.67
CA ALA A 51 3.65 12.87 23.17
C ALA A 51 2.20 12.99 23.67
N TYR A 52 1.23 12.42 22.95
CA TYR A 52 -0.17 12.39 23.37
C TYR A 52 -0.36 11.62 24.68
N VAL A 53 0.28 10.48 24.85
CA VAL A 53 0.24 9.68 26.09
C VAL A 53 0.82 10.48 27.26
N VAL A 54 2.02 11.05 27.11
CA VAL A 54 2.66 11.86 28.14
C VAL A 54 1.81 13.07 28.52
N TRP A 55 1.31 13.79 27.53
CA TRP A 55 0.42 14.93 27.75
C TRP A 55 -0.87 14.53 28.47
N SER A 56 -1.50 13.41 28.06
CA SER A 56 -2.72 12.88 28.67
C SER A 56 -2.51 12.52 30.14
N ILE A 57 -1.40 11.84 30.46
CA ILE A 57 -1.04 11.49 31.83
C ILE A 57 -0.85 12.76 32.66
N ALA A 58 -0.07 13.72 32.15
CA ALA A 58 0.16 15.00 32.83
C ALA A 58 -1.16 15.77 33.06
N ALA A 59 -2.06 15.80 32.08
CA ALA A 59 -3.35 16.44 32.18
C ALA A 59 -4.26 15.77 33.23
N VAL A 60 -4.24 14.44 33.31
CA VAL A 60 -5.01 13.68 34.34
C VAL A 60 -4.45 13.94 35.74
N VAL A 61 -3.11 13.92 35.91
CA VAL A 61 -2.46 14.17 37.21
C VAL A 61 -2.78 15.58 37.72
N ARG A 62 -2.73 16.60 36.83
CA ARG A 62 -3.03 18.00 37.16
C ARG A 62 -4.50 18.29 37.39
N ALA A 63 -5.41 17.41 37.00
CA ALA A 63 -6.86 17.69 36.99
C ALA A 63 -7.52 17.63 38.42
N GLY A 64 -6.80 17.25 39.47
CA GLY A 64 -7.34 17.18 40.83
C GLY A 64 -8.61 16.34 40.92
N GLY A 65 -9.73 16.92 41.37
CA GLY A 65 -11.01 16.25 41.52
C GLY A 65 -11.68 15.81 40.21
N ARG A 66 -11.21 16.30 39.02
CA ARG A 66 -11.76 15.97 37.70
C ARG A 66 -10.98 14.91 36.93
N ARG A 67 -10.11 14.15 37.61
CA ARG A 67 -9.23 13.12 37.00
C ARG A 67 -9.99 12.12 36.12
N LYS A 68 -11.10 11.56 36.60
CA LYS A 68 -11.92 10.58 35.87
C LYS A 68 -12.44 11.16 34.54
N ARG A 69 -12.95 12.40 34.57
CA ARG A 69 -13.46 13.06 33.36
C ARG A 69 -12.32 13.33 32.34
N ARG A 70 -11.15 13.73 32.83
CA ARG A 70 -9.98 13.96 31.96
C ARG A 70 -9.44 12.66 31.36
N ALA A 71 -9.36 11.59 32.15
CA ALA A 71 -8.96 10.28 31.64
C ALA A 71 -9.93 9.76 30.56
N TYR A 72 -11.24 9.85 30.83
CA TYR A 72 -12.25 9.49 29.85
C TYR A 72 -12.12 10.30 28.55
N SER A 73 -11.95 11.62 28.64
CA SER A 73 -11.76 12.48 27.47
C SER A 73 -10.50 12.15 26.68
N ALA A 74 -9.40 11.77 27.34
CA ALA A 74 -8.17 11.35 26.69
C ALA A 74 -8.35 10.03 25.94
N VAL A 75 -8.98 9.04 26.57
CA VAL A 75 -9.27 7.75 25.91
C VAL A 75 -10.19 7.96 24.70
N LEU A 76 -11.26 8.74 24.87
CA LEU A 76 -12.18 9.04 23.78
C LEU A 76 -11.48 9.76 22.62
N GLY A 77 -10.58 10.70 22.92
CA GLY A 77 -9.77 11.39 21.90
C GLY A 77 -8.87 10.42 21.13
N ALA A 78 -8.22 9.47 21.81
CA ALA A 78 -7.41 8.45 21.16
C ALA A 78 -8.25 7.54 20.25
N VAL A 79 -9.42 7.11 20.72
CA VAL A 79 -10.36 6.29 19.94
C VAL A 79 -10.84 7.06 18.70
N CYS A 80 -11.24 8.33 18.87
CA CYS A 80 -11.66 9.17 17.74
C CYS A 80 -10.54 9.37 16.71
N ALA A 81 -9.30 9.59 17.15
CA ALA A 81 -8.15 9.70 16.26
C ALA A 81 -7.92 8.39 15.48
N GLY A 82 -7.92 7.25 16.15
CA GLY A 82 -7.78 5.93 15.52
C GLY A 82 -8.89 5.64 14.51
N LEU A 83 -10.14 5.92 14.86
CA LEU A 83 -11.28 5.75 13.96
C LEU A 83 -11.20 6.70 12.75
N SER A 84 -10.70 7.93 12.92
CA SER A 84 -10.52 8.88 11.81
C SER A 84 -9.47 8.38 10.82
N VAL A 85 -8.34 7.86 11.31
CA VAL A 85 -7.32 7.24 10.45
C VAL A 85 -7.88 6.02 9.73
N CYS A 86 -8.58 5.14 10.43
CA CYS A 86 -9.22 3.97 9.83
C CYS A 86 -10.24 4.37 8.75
N ALA A 87 -11.09 5.36 9.02
CA ALA A 87 -12.06 5.85 8.06
C ALA A 87 -11.38 6.46 6.82
N ALA A 88 -10.33 7.26 7.00
CA ALA A 88 -9.56 7.83 5.89
C ALA A 88 -8.92 6.73 5.03
N THR A 89 -8.31 5.72 5.66
CA THR A 89 -7.73 4.57 4.95
C THR A 89 -8.80 3.79 4.19
N CYS A 90 -9.95 3.54 4.79
CA CYS A 90 -11.07 2.88 4.15
C CYS A 90 -11.60 3.65 2.95
N LEU A 91 -11.69 4.99 3.02
CA LEU A 91 -12.21 5.82 1.94
C LEU A 91 -11.21 6.01 0.78
N LEU A 92 -9.92 5.99 1.07
CA LEU A 92 -8.88 6.23 0.06
C LEU A 92 -8.36 4.93 -0.58
N TRP A 93 -8.23 3.85 0.20
CA TRP A 93 -7.68 2.57 -0.29
C TRP A 93 -8.67 1.43 -0.19
N GLY A 94 -9.40 1.31 0.90
CA GLY A 94 -10.34 0.22 1.12
C GLY A 94 -11.45 0.14 0.08
N VAL A 95 -11.82 1.27 -0.52
CA VAL A 95 -12.80 1.34 -1.62
C VAL A 95 -12.35 0.54 -2.84
N CYS A 96 -11.04 0.47 -3.13
CA CYS A 96 -10.50 -0.24 -4.29
C CYS A 96 -10.85 -1.73 -4.31
N TYR A 97 -11.07 -2.34 -3.15
CA TYR A 97 -11.49 -3.76 -3.06
C TYR A 97 -12.90 -4.03 -3.60
N TYR A 98 -13.69 -2.99 -3.82
CA TYR A 98 -15.08 -3.08 -4.30
C TYR A 98 -15.27 -2.48 -5.69
N THR A 99 -14.19 -2.02 -6.34
CA THR A 99 -14.19 -1.55 -7.72
C THR A 99 -14.17 -2.72 -8.70
N ASP A 100 -14.28 -2.43 -9.98
CA ASP A 100 -14.12 -3.42 -11.04
C ASP A 100 -12.75 -4.09 -10.96
N THR A 101 -12.74 -5.41 -11.01
CA THR A 101 -11.53 -6.22 -10.96
C THR A 101 -10.74 -6.13 -12.27
N PHE A 102 -9.50 -6.64 -12.26
CA PHE A 102 -8.72 -6.80 -13.48
C PHE A 102 -9.48 -7.61 -14.54
N GLN A 103 -10.15 -8.68 -14.14
CA GLN A 103 -10.97 -9.51 -15.03
C GLN A 103 -12.12 -8.71 -15.67
N ASP A 104 -12.78 -7.84 -14.89
CA ASP A 104 -13.88 -7.02 -15.40
C ASP A 104 -13.38 -6.00 -16.43
N ARG A 105 -12.16 -5.48 -16.26
CA ARG A 105 -11.56 -4.45 -17.12
C ARG A 105 -10.85 -5.02 -18.35
N SER A 106 -10.15 -6.14 -18.19
CA SER A 106 -9.39 -6.79 -19.29
C SER A 106 -10.27 -7.65 -20.18
N GLY A 107 -11.45 -8.07 -19.69
CA GLY A 107 -12.29 -9.06 -20.35
C GLY A 107 -11.74 -10.48 -20.30
N ILE A 108 -10.57 -10.70 -19.69
CA ILE A 108 -9.97 -12.03 -19.55
C ILE A 108 -10.71 -12.77 -18.44
N ARG A 109 -11.44 -13.81 -18.81
CA ARG A 109 -12.15 -14.68 -17.87
C ARG A 109 -11.73 -16.11 -18.08
N ALA A 110 -11.36 -16.79 -17.02
CA ALA A 110 -11.28 -18.24 -17.02
C ALA A 110 -12.70 -18.79 -16.78
N GLU A 111 -13.26 -19.46 -17.76
CA GLU A 111 -14.63 -20.00 -17.66
C GLU A 111 -14.65 -21.25 -16.78
N GLU A 112 -13.71 -22.18 -17.01
CA GLU A 112 -13.52 -23.36 -16.17
C GLU A 112 -12.02 -23.58 -15.96
N VAL A 113 -11.60 -23.67 -14.69
CA VAL A 113 -10.22 -23.95 -14.32
C VAL A 113 -10.17 -25.31 -13.66
N SER A 114 -9.53 -26.28 -14.31
CA SER A 114 -9.31 -27.61 -13.74
C SER A 114 -8.03 -27.65 -12.89
N LEU A 115 -7.96 -28.64 -12.01
CA LEU A 115 -6.73 -28.88 -11.22
C LEU A 115 -5.54 -29.19 -12.13
N SER A 116 -5.78 -29.87 -13.28
CA SER A 116 -4.75 -30.16 -14.27
C SER A 116 -4.19 -28.91 -14.92
N ASP A 117 -5.04 -27.91 -15.22
CA ASP A 117 -4.61 -26.65 -15.81
C ASP A 117 -3.78 -25.83 -14.82
N LEU A 118 -4.23 -25.78 -13.55
CA LEU A 118 -3.46 -25.14 -12.49
C LEU A 118 -2.08 -25.79 -12.32
N THR A 119 -2.01 -27.12 -12.33
CA THR A 119 -0.76 -27.88 -12.24
C THR A 119 0.16 -27.58 -13.43
N ALA A 120 -0.39 -27.54 -14.65
CA ALA A 120 0.36 -27.25 -15.87
C ALA A 120 0.95 -25.83 -15.84
N VAL A 121 0.14 -24.83 -15.49
CA VAL A 121 0.60 -23.42 -15.35
C VAL A 121 1.64 -23.27 -14.26
N THR A 122 1.45 -23.94 -13.13
CA THR A 122 2.43 -23.91 -12.01
C THR A 122 3.75 -24.55 -12.43
N ALA A 123 3.72 -25.68 -13.13
CA ALA A 123 4.91 -26.35 -13.62
C ALA A 123 5.65 -25.50 -14.67
N TRP A 124 4.91 -24.90 -15.60
CA TRP A 124 5.46 -23.99 -16.60
C TRP A 124 6.12 -22.76 -15.93
N PHE A 125 5.44 -22.13 -14.99
CA PHE A 125 5.97 -20.98 -14.26
C PHE A 125 7.20 -21.35 -13.45
N GLY A 126 7.18 -22.51 -12.75
CA GLY A 126 8.32 -23.02 -11.99
C GLY A 126 9.54 -23.30 -12.87
N SER A 127 9.33 -23.85 -14.08
CA SER A 127 10.40 -24.07 -15.04
C SER A 127 11.04 -22.77 -15.54
N ASN A 128 10.21 -21.78 -15.92
CA ASN A 128 10.72 -20.48 -16.35
C ASN A 128 11.44 -19.73 -15.21
N LEU A 129 10.93 -19.84 -13.99
CA LEU A 129 11.57 -19.23 -12.81
C LEU A 129 12.94 -19.87 -12.54
N ALA A 130 13.06 -21.19 -12.65
CA ALA A 130 14.32 -21.88 -12.46
C ALA A 130 15.35 -21.46 -13.53
N GLU A 131 14.95 -21.41 -14.80
CA GLU A 131 15.80 -20.95 -15.90
C GLU A 131 16.28 -19.49 -15.70
N THR A 132 15.37 -18.61 -15.30
CA THR A 132 15.71 -17.22 -15.01
C THR A 132 16.62 -17.09 -13.80
N ALA A 133 16.38 -17.88 -12.75
CA ALA A 133 17.18 -17.84 -11.52
C ALA A 133 18.64 -18.28 -11.75
N ASP A 134 18.88 -19.16 -12.72
CA ASP A 134 20.23 -19.59 -13.10
C ASP A 134 21.01 -18.50 -13.86
N GLN A 135 20.30 -17.52 -14.46
CA GLN A 135 20.92 -16.40 -15.17
C GLN A 135 21.31 -15.24 -14.24
N VAL A 136 20.79 -15.21 -13.02
CA VAL A 136 21.07 -14.12 -12.06
C VAL A 136 22.44 -14.36 -11.40
N PRO A 137 23.37 -13.37 -11.44
CA PRO A 137 24.66 -13.47 -10.78
C PRO A 137 24.53 -13.75 -9.28
N ARG A 138 25.42 -14.61 -8.77
CA ARG A 138 25.47 -14.96 -7.35
C ARG A 138 26.85 -14.69 -6.79
N ASP A 139 26.90 -14.28 -5.53
CA ASP A 139 28.13 -14.12 -4.77
C ASP A 139 28.72 -15.49 -4.32
N GLU A 140 29.87 -15.45 -3.65
CA GLU A 140 30.55 -16.62 -3.11
C GLU A 140 29.71 -17.40 -2.08
N ASN A 141 28.69 -16.79 -1.49
CA ASN A 141 27.77 -17.39 -0.51
C ASN A 141 26.49 -17.91 -1.18
N GLY A 142 26.36 -17.81 -2.50
CA GLY A 142 25.18 -18.21 -3.26
C GLY A 142 24.01 -17.22 -3.21
N LEU A 143 24.22 -16.01 -2.67
CA LEU A 143 23.22 -14.94 -2.65
C LEU A 143 23.24 -14.18 -3.97
N PHE A 144 22.13 -13.57 -4.35
CA PHE A 144 22.05 -12.76 -5.56
C PHE A 144 22.97 -11.55 -5.46
N ASP A 145 23.89 -11.42 -6.43
CA ASP A 145 24.81 -10.29 -6.56
C ASP A 145 24.31 -9.30 -7.61
N VAL A 146 23.21 -8.62 -7.27
CA VAL A 146 22.58 -7.63 -8.14
C VAL A 146 22.47 -6.31 -7.40
N SER A 147 22.84 -5.22 -8.08
CA SER A 147 22.69 -3.87 -7.51
C SER A 147 21.23 -3.49 -7.35
N LEU A 148 20.86 -2.94 -6.18
CA LEU A 148 19.51 -2.42 -5.96
C LEU A 148 19.15 -1.27 -6.91
N ASP A 149 20.15 -0.50 -7.38
CA ASP A 149 19.91 0.59 -8.31
C ASP A 149 19.55 0.06 -9.70
N ASP A 150 20.16 -1.04 -10.13
CA ASP A 150 19.83 -1.71 -11.40
C ASP A 150 18.41 -2.31 -11.32
N ILE A 151 18.08 -2.98 -10.21
CA ILE A 151 16.72 -3.51 -9.98
C ILE A 151 15.67 -2.38 -10.03
N PHE A 152 15.96 -1.22 -9.44
CA PHE A 152 15.04 -0.10 -9.43
C PHE A 152 14.89 0.55 -10.81
N ALA A 153 15.97 0.63 -11.60
CA ALA A 153 15.93 1.13 -12.97
C ALA A 153 15.10 0.19 -13.86
N GLU A 154 15.42 -1.10 -13.86
CA GLU A 154 14.71 -2.10 -14.67
C GLU A 154 13.25 -2.31 -14.27
N SER A 155 12.90 -2.08 -12.99
CA SER A 155 11.52 -2.21 -12.52
C SER A 155 10.53 -1.27 -13.21
N THR A 156 11.01 -0.17 -13.76
CA THR A 156 10.20 0.80 -14.51
C THR A 156 9.80 0.21 -15.87
N ASP A 157 10.75 -0.40 -16.58
CA ASP A 157 10.56 -0.94 -17.94
C ASP A 157 9.57 -2.12 -17.98
N ILE A 158 9.48 -2.88 -16.89
CA ILE A 158 8.54 -4.02 -16.80
C ILE A 158 7.08 -3.55 -16.92
N TYR A 159 6.77 -2.38 -16.40
CA TYR A 159 5.41 -1.86 -16.42
C TYR A 159 5.03 -1.24 -17.75
N GLU A 160 5.97 -0.68 -18.52
CA GLU A 160 5.69 -0.13 -19.86
C GLU A 160 5.07 -1.19 -20.78
N GLY A 161 5.61 -2.40 -20.80
CA GLY A 161 5.05 -3.49 -21.60
C GLY A 161 3.65 -3.95 -21.15
N ALA A 162 3.30 -3.78 -19.86
CA ALA A 162 1.98 -4.09 -19.36
C ALA A 162 0.93 -3.02 -19.73
N GLU A 163 1.34 -1.77 -19.85
CA GLU A 163 0.47 -0.65 -20.24
C GLU A 163 0.02 -0.74 -21.69
N ASP A 164 0.89 -1.20 -22.58
CA ASP A 164 0.57 -1.44 -23.99
C ASP A 164 -0.54 -2.48 -24.16
N LEU A 165 -0.53 -3.51 -23.34
CA LEU A 165 -1.54 -4.56 -23.33
C LEU A 165 -2.82 -4.13 -22.59
N PHE A 166 -2.67 -3.38 -21.51
CA PHE A 166 -3.76 -2.97 -20.64
C PHE A 166 -3.67 -1.49 -20.27
N PRO A 167 -4.17 -0.58 -21.12
CA PRO A 167 -4.06 0.87 -20.91
C PRO A 167 -4.61 1.38 -19.56
N PHE A 168 -5.46 0.60 -18.90
CA PHE A 168 -5.97 0.96 -17.56
C PHE A 168 -4.96 0.72 -16.43
N LEU A 169 -3.82 0.09 -16.72
CA LEU A 169 -2.69 -0.06 -15.80
C LEU A 169 -1.70 1.11 -15.91
N ALA A 170 -1.89 2.01 -16.89
CA ALA A 170 -1.01 3.14 -17.10
C ALA A 170 -0.89 4.01 -15.85
N PHE A 171 0.34 4.27 -15.42
CA PHE A 171 0.70 5.17 -14.34
C PHE A 171 1.99 5.92 -14.71
N GLU A 172 2.27 7.02 -14.01
CA GLU A 172 3.50 7.76 -14.24
C GLU A 172 4.73 6.92 -13.87
N ASP A 173 5.70 6.81 -14.79
CA ASP A 173 6.96 6.10 -14.56
C ASP A 173 7.72 6.73 -13.40
N ARG A 174 7.97 5.93 -12.38
CA ARG A 174 8.59 6.40 -11.16
C ARG A 174 9.50 5.34 -10.58
N VAL A 175 10.77 5.70 -10.47
CA VAL A 175 11.78 4.83 -9.85
C VAL A 175 11.44 4.61 -8.36
N PRO A 176 11.45 3.37 -7.88
CA PRO A 176 11.26 3.08 -6.47
C PRO A 176 12.27 3.79 -5.58
N LYS A 177 11.87 4.15 -4.36
CA LYS A 177 12.75 4.83 -3.41
C LYS A 177 13.34 3.85 -2.41
N ARG A 178 14.61 4.06 -2.06
CA ARG A 178 15.26 3.30 -0.99
C ARG A 178 14.60 3.60 0.35
N MET A 179 14.39 2.57 1.14
CA MET A 179 13.89 2.67 2.53
C MET A 179 15.06 2.57 3.50
N PHE A 180 15.11 3.47 4.50
CA PHE A 180 16.13 3.43 5.56
C PHE A 180 15.97 2.22 6.46
N PHE A 181 14.73 1.86 6.76
CA PHE A 181 14.38 0.76 7.68
C PHE A 181 14.14 -0.57 6.97
N SER A 182 14.54 -0.72 5.71
CA SER A 182 14.34 -1.96 4.94
C SER A 182 14.92 -3.23 5.57
N ARG A 183 15.88 -3.07 6.51
CA ARG A 183 16.45 -4.20 7.28
C ARG A 183 15.61 -4.58 8.51
N VAL A 184 14.62 -3.77 8.88
CA VAL A 184 13.79 -3.95 10.09
C VAL A 184 12.35 -4.25 9.73
N MET A 185 11.91 -3.86 8.54
CA MET A 185 10.60 -4.16 7.95
C MET A 185 10.71 -5.29 6.94
#